data_b107b0aa50f580a325b11b2c7274c90e
#
_entry.id   b107b0aa50f580a325b11b2c7274c90e
#
_cell.length_a   1.000
_cell.length_b   1.000
_cell.length_c   1.000
_cell.angle_alpha   90.00
_cell.angle_beta   90.00
_cell.angle_gamma   90.00
#
_symmetry.space_group_name_H-M   'P 1'
#
loop_
_entity.id
_entity.type
_entity.pdbx_description
1 polymer ?
#
loop_
_entity_poly.entity_id
_entity_poly.type
_entity_poly.pdbx_seq_one_letter_code
_entity_poly.pdbx_strand_id
1 'polypeptide(L)'
;MKTRTSYSLPPAGPAWGGSLMGTSLVATLLVISGLDPLAWVVACIGVAILVALVVGFIIYRTPRFHQDMMAPWAMTFIGIMSLGTAWTNLTDNLAFILVGFWVGAPACLAVYANQLRGFQGEPNFAWGLALVGPIMAANTAGTTHAKGGGDIYWILGVCCLVASIGAAYPLFARVYVAAWRRKVDLSGPNAATAWIPLGVVGQTVSAVDLLFGKDAELIVGTVLLIIAIPMIAFAMWHFYPAVAHWVRYSPAWWASTFPTGTISVGSHHLAEVWNLEWLTIIATALPALLVFHWLLCVARCTFWVVRER
;
A
#
# COMPACT_ATOMS: atom_id res chain seq x y z
N MET A 1 19.31 -33.29 16.25
CA MET A 1 18.75 -33.32 14.88
C MET A 1 17.65 -32.27 14.81
N LYS A 2 17.95 -31.03 14.34
CA LYS A 2 16.94 -29.98 14.17
C LYS A 2 16.09 -30.35 12.97
N THR A 3 14.85 -30.73 13.18
CA THR A 3 13.86 -30.88 12.10
C THR A 3 13.82 -29.57 11.32
N ARG A 4 14.35 -29.57 10.09
CA ARG A 4 14.11 -28.50 9.13
C ARG A 4 12.60 -28.49 8.85
N THR A 5 11.85 -27.64 9.56
CA THR A 5 10.49 -27.33 9.14
C THR A 5 10.62 -26.77 7.72
N SER A 6 10.13 -27.53 6.73
CA SER A 6 10.07 -27.05 5.35
C SER A 6 9.14 -25.84 5.33
N TYR A 7 9.74 -24.68 5.17
CA TYR A 7 8.96 -23.47 5.01
C TYR A 7 8.37 -23.48 3.60
N SER A 8 7.07 -23.48 3.49
CA SER A 8 6.37 -23.25 2.24
C SER A 8 5.77 -21.85 2.23
N LEU A 9 5.85 -21.16 1.09
CA LEU A 9 5.09 -19.94 0.90
C LEU A 9 3.58 -20.25 0.95
N PRO A 10 2.75 -19.28 1.37
CA PRO A 10 1.31 -19.47 1.34
C PRO A 10 0.84 -19.71 -0.08
N PRO A 11 -0.22 -20.51 -0.29
CA PRO A 11 -0.80 -20.70 -1.60
C PRO A 11 -1.29 -19.39 -2.19
N ALA A 12 -1.52 -19.36 -3.51
CA ALA A 12 -2.08 -18.18 -4.17
C ALA A 12 -3.41 -17.77 -3.51
N GLY A 13 -3.59 -16.47 -3.28
CA GLY A 13 -4.75 -15.92 -2.60
C GLY A 13 -4.42 -14.60 -1.90
N PRO A 14 -5.28 -14.11 -1.00
CA PRO A 14 -5.13 -12.81 -0.32
C PRO A 14 -3.78 -12.58 0.37
N ALA A 15 -3.06 -13.63 0.76
CA ALA A 15 -1.72 -13.51 1.34
C ALA A 15 -0.71 -12.81 0.40
N TRP A 16 -0.99 -12.79 -0.89
CA TRP A 16 -0.20 -12.13 -1.93
C TRP A 16 -0.77 -10.77 -2.36
N GLY A 17 -1.78 -10.24 -1.66
CA GLY A 17 -2.41 -8.96 -1.99
C GLY A 17 -1.43 -7.79 -2.11
N GLY A 18 -0.31 -7.83 -1.38
CA GLY A 18 0.77 -6.85 -1.50
C GLY A 18 1.38 -6.76 -2.90
N SER A 19 1.47 -7.88 -3.64
CA SER A 19 1.96 -7.87 -5.02
C SER A 19 1.01 -7.13 -5.97
N LEU A 20 -0.30 -7.27 -5.76
CA LEU A 20 -1.31 -6.52 -6.51
C LEU A 20 -1.21 -5.03 -6.22
N MET A 21 -1.15 -4.64 -4.94
CA MET A 21 -1.02 -3.24 -4.52
C MET A 21 0.21 -2.57 -5.13
N GLY A 22 1.38 -3.20 -4.99
CA GLY A 22 2.65 -2.66 -5.49
C GLY A 22 2.66 -2.56 -7.02
N THR A 23 2.19 -3.58 -7.73
CA THR A 23 2.15 -3.59 -9.20
C THR A 23 1.20 -2.52 -9.74
N SER A 24 0.02 -2.36 -9.14
CA SER A 24 -0.95 -1.33 -9.54
C SER A 24 -0.40 0.08 -9.36
N LEU A 25 0.35 0.31 -8.28
CA LEU A 25 0.94 1.62 -8.01
C LEU A 25 2.13 1.92 -8.92
N VAL A 26 2.93 0.91 -9.29
CA VAL A 26 3.95 1.07 -10.34
C VAL A 26 3.28 1.50 -11.65
N ALA A 27 2.18 0.86 -12.06
CA ALA A 27 1.45 1.25 -13.26
C ALA A 27 0.97 2.72 -13.18
N THR A 28 0.38 3.14 -12.04
CA THR A 28 -0.06 4.52 -11.82
C THR A 28 1.10 5.52 -11.96
N LEU A 29 2.24 5.25 -11.32
CA LEU A 29 3.39 6.17 -11.37
C LEU A 29 4.07 6.20 -12.75
N LEU A 30 4.02 5.11 -13.52
CA LEU A 30 4.49 5.10 -14.90
C LEU A 30 3.62 6.01 -15.78
N VAL A 31 2.29 6.06 -15.57
CA VAL A 31 1.40 7.03 -16.26
C VAL A 31 1.78 8.46 -15.88
N ILE A 32 1.92 8.76 -14.60
CA ILE A 32 2.32 10.09 -14.10
C ILE A 32 3.67 10.52 -14.72
N SER A 33 4.57 9.56 -14.93
CA SER A 33 5.89 9.79 -15.53
C SER A 33 5.88 9.83 -17.07
N GLY A 34 4.72 9.71 -17.74
CA GLY A 34 4.60 9.72 -19.20
C GLY A 34 5.12 8.45 -19.89
N LEU A 35 5.24 7.34 -19.14
CA LEU A 35 5.75 6.05 -19.62
C LEU A 35 4.58 5.08 -19.92
N ASP A 36 3.57 5.54 -20.64
CA ASP A 36 2.32 4.82 -20.91
C ASP A 36 2.51 3.40 -21.47
N PRO A 37 3.41 3.12 -22.44
CA PRO A 37 3.59 1.75 -22.93
C PRO A 37 4.01 0.76 -21.83
N LEU A 38 4.86 1.18 -20.92
CA LEU A 38 5.26 0.36 -19.77
C LEU A 38 4.13 0.24 -18.74
N ALA A 39 3.37 1.33 -18.54
CA ALA A 39 2.22 1.34 -17.64
C ALA A 39 1.15 0.32 -18.10
N TRP A 40 0.87 0.22 -19.41
CA TRP A 40 -0.02 -0.79 -19.98
C TRP A 40 0.44 -2.22 -19.64
N VAL A 41 1.72 -2.52 -19.85
CA VAL A 41 2.28 -3.85 -19.55
C VAL A 41 2.12 -4.17 -18.06
N VAL A 42 2.49 -3.24 -17.18
CA VAL A 42 2.41 -3.44 -15.72
C VAL A 42 0.96 -3.53 -15.23
N ALA A 43 0.04 -2.76 -15.81
CA ALA A 43 -1.39 -2.85 -15.49
C ALA A 43 -1.98 -4.21 -15.90
N CYS A 44 -1.59 -4.74 -17.08
CA CYS A 44 -1.97 -6.10 -17.50
C CYS A 44 -1.42 -7.17 -16.55
N ILE A 45 -0.18 -7.02 -16.06
CA ILE A 45 0.39 -7.89 -15.02
C ILE A 45 -0.46 -7.80 -13.74
N GLY A 46 -0.90 -6.59 -13.36
CA GLY A 46 -1.81 -6.38 -12.22
C GLY A 46 -3.12 -7.17 -12.36
N VAL A 47 -3.73 -7.17 -13.55
CA VAL A 47 -4.93 -7.99 -13.84
C VAL A 47 -4.63 -9.48 -13.70
N ALA A 48 -3.51 -9.95 -14.26
CA ALA A 48 -3.11 -11.36 -14.15
C ALA A 48 -2.89 -11.78 -12.68
N ILE A 49 -2.27 -10.90 -11.88
CA ILE A 49 -2.12 -11.13 -10.43
C ILE A 49 -3.50 -11.21 -9.77
N LEU A 50 -4.41 -10.26 -10.03
CA LEU A 50 -5.76 -10.28 -9.45
C LEU A 50 -6.49 -11.58 -9.77
N VAL A 51 -6.46 -12.02 -11.03
CA VAL A 51 -7.05 -13.30 -11.45
C VAL A 51 -6.42 -14.47 -10.68
N ALA A 52 -5.09 -14.50 -10.55
CA ALA A 52 -4.39 -15.54 -9.79
C ALA A 52 -4.78 -15.54 -8.30
N LEU A 53 -4.96 -14.37 -7.68
CA LEU A 53 -5.41 -14.26 -6.29
C LEU A 53 -6.83 -14.78 -6.10
N VAL A 54 -7.75 -14.43 -7.01
CA VAL A 54 -9.15 -14.86 -6.96
C VAL A 54 -9.25 -16.37 -7.18
N VAL A 55 -8.62 -16.88 -8.25
CA VAL A 55 -8.61 -18.34 -8.56
C VAL A 55 -7.95 -19.13 -7.43
N GLY A 56 -6.81 -18.67 -6.94
CA GLY A 56 -6.12 -19.30 -5.83
C GLY A 56 -6.98 -19.33 -4.56
N PHE A 57 -7.68 -18.24 -4.22
CA PHE A 57 -8.59 -18.23 -3.09
C PHE A 57 -9.78 -19.20 -3.29
N ILE A 58 -10.35 -19.29 -4.49
CA ILE A 58 -11.42 -20.22 -4.80
C ILE A 58 -10.96 -21.66 -4.57
N ILE A 59 -9.73 -22.01 -4.98
CA ILE A 59 -9.17 -23.35 -4.86
C ILE A 59 -8.79 -23.68 -3.41
N TYR A 60 -8.00 -22.82 -2.79
CA TYR A 60 -7.36 -23.11 -1.50
C TYR A 60 -8.14 -22.63 -0.29
N ARG A 61 -9.08 -21.68 -0.45
CA ARG A 61 -9.93 -21.12 0.63
C ARG A 61 -9.12 -20.54 1.82
N THR A 62 -7.93 -19.99 1.53
CA THR A 62 -7.00 -19.46 2.56
C THR A 62 -6.43 -18.11 2.12
N PRO A 63 -6.16 -17.18 3.09
CA PRO A 63 -6.51 -17.28 4.51
C PRO A 63 -8.03 -17.16 4.76
N ARG A 64 -8.51 -17.71 5.86
CA ARG A 64 -9.90 -17.48 6.29
C ARG A 64 -10.10 -16.02 6.66
N PHE A 65 -11.31 -15.50 6.50
CA PHE A 65 -11.66 -14.16 6.96
C PHE A 65 -11.82 -14.18 8.49
N HIS A 66 -10.69 -14.01 9.18
CA HIS A 66 -10.59 -14.03 10.63
C HIS A 66 -9.72 -12.87 11.11
N GLN A 67 -9.88 -12.42 12.35
CA GLN A 67 -9.31 -11.19 12.89
C GLN A 67 -7.77 -11.10 12.79
N ASP A 68 -7.07 -12.21 12.93
CA ASP A 68 -5.61 -12.30 12.79
C ASP A 68 -5.11 -12.25 11.33
N MET A 69 -6.04 -12.41 10.37
CA MET A 69 -5.77 -12.44 8.93
C MET A 69 -6.30 -11.22 8.18
N MET A 70 -6.59 -10.13 8.88
CA MET A 70 -7.14 -8.92 8.25
C MET A 70 -6.14 -8.21 7.33
N ALA A 71 -4.84 -8.25 7.62
CA ALA A 71 -3.83 -7.63 6.78
C ALA A 71 -3.79 -8.17 5.34
N PRO A 72 -3.76 -9.50 5.07
CA PRO A 72 -3.90 -10.08 3.74
C PRO A 72 -5.16 -9.61 2.99
N TRP A 73 -6.30 -9.59 3.66
CA TRP A 73 -7.55 -9.16 3.05
C TRP A 73 -7.55 -7.67 2.70
N ALA A 74 -7.05 -6.82 3.63
CA ALA A 74 -6.88 -5.41 3.38
C ALA A 74 -6.01 -5.15 2.13
N MET A 75 -4.85 -5.81 2.03
CA MET A 75 -3.96 -5.66 0.87
C MET A 75 -4.65 -6.01 -0.44
N THR A 76 -5.46 -7.06 -0.46
CA THR A 76 -6.18 -7.47 -1.66
C THR A 76 -7.20 -6.42 -2.09
N PHE A 77 -8.02 -5.92 -1.18
CA PHE A 77 -9.06 -4.94 -1.50
C PHE A 77 -8.49 -3.56 -1.82
N ILE A 78 -7.43 -3.12 -1.13
CA ILE A 78 -6.66 -1.93 -1.50
C ILE A 78 -6.08 -2.11 -2.91
N GLY A 79 -5.53 -3.28 -3.23
CA GLY A 79 -4.99 -3.60 -4.54
C GLY A 79 -6.04 -3.54 -5.66
N ILE A 80 -7.28 -3.97 -5.41
CA ILE A 80 -8.39 -3.87 -6.37
C ILE A 80 -8.71 -2.39 -6.65
N MET A 81 -8.81 -1.54 -5.62
CA MET A 81 -9.03 -0.11 -5.79
C MET A 81 -7.87 0.56 -6.54
N SER A 82 -6.64 0.24 -6.18
CA SER A 82 -5.43 0.76 -6.82
C SER A 82 -5.34 0.35 -8.29
N LEU A 83 -5.72 -0.89 -8.62
CA LEU A 83 -5.77 -1.37 -10.01
C LEU A 83 -6.84 -0.61 -10.81
N GLY A 84 -8.01 -0.39 -10.23
CA GLY A 84 -9.06 0.43 -10.84
C GLY A 84 -8.58 1.85 -11.14
N THR A 85 -7.87 2.48 -10.21
CA THR A 85 -7.24 3.80 -10.40
C THR A 85 -6.21 3.78 -11.53
N ALA A 86 -5.32 2.78 -11.56
CA ALA A 86 -4.32 2.65 -12.62
C ALA A 86 -4.96 2.54 -14.02
N TRP A 87 -5.98 1.69 -14.16
CA TRP A 87 -6.72 1.56 -15.43
C TRP A 87 -7.49 2.83 -15.81
N THR A 88 -8.07 3.54 -14.84
CA THR A 88 -8.72 4.83 -15.10
C THR A 88 -7.73 5.87 -15.61
N ASN A 89 -6.52 5.92 -15.01
CA ASN A 89 -5.48 6.86 -15.47
C ASN A 89 -4.95 6.52 -16.86
N LEU A 90 -4.88 5.23 -17.24
CA LEU A 90 -4.44 4.77 -18.54
C LEU A 90 -5.47 4.98 -19.66
N THR A 91 -6.76 4.90 -19.34
CA THR A 91 -7.84 4.85 -20.36
C THR A 91 -8.76 6.05 -20.31
N ASP A 92 -8.62 6.89 -19.28
CA ASP A 92 -9.56 7.97 -18.90
C ASP A 92 -11.03 7.51 -18.74
N ASN A 93 -11.22 6.20 -18.48
CA ASN A 93 -12.54 5.61 -18.31
C ASN A 93 -12.86 5.40 -16.82
N LEU A 94 -13.82 6.15 -16.30
CA LEU A 94 -14.28 6.10 -14.91
C LEU A 94 -14.85 4.74 -14.50
N ALA A 95 -15.28 3.90 -15.43
CA ALA A 95 -15.85 2.59 -15.07
C ALA A 95 -14.89 1.74 -14.25
N PHE A 96 -13.58 1.81 -14.52
CA PHE A 96 -12.58 1.02 -13.82
C PHE A 96 -12.44 1.43 -12.34
N ILE A 97 -12.36 2.74 -12.06
CA ILE A 97 -12.27 3.23 -10.67
C ILE A 97 -13.56 2.98 -9.92
N LEU A 98 -14.73 3.10 -10.59
CA LEU A 98 -16.03 2.81 -9.99
C LEU A 98 -16.16 1.34 -9.59
N VAL A 99 -15.77 0.41 -10.47
CA VAL A 99 -15.75 -1.02 -10.16
C VAL A 99 -14.80 -1.28 -8.99
N GLY A 100 -13.58 -0.72 -9.05
CA GLY A 100 -12.59 -0.83 -7.98
C GLY A 100 -13.11 -0.33 -6.64
N PHE A 101 -13.77 0.84 -6.64
CA PHE A 101 -14.37 1.45 -5.45
C PHE A 101 -15.49 0.60 -4.85
N TRP A 102 -16.49 0.24 -5.67
CA TRP A 102 -17.68 -0.47 -5.14
C TRP A 102 -17.40 -1.92 -4.73
N VAL A 103 -16.34 -2.53 -5.25
CA VAL A 103 -15.86 -3.84 -4.77
C VAL A 103 -14.92 -3.67 -3.58
N GLY A 104 -13.95 -2.76 -3.67
CA GLY A 104 -12.87 -2.64 -2.69
C GLY A 104 -13.28 -1.90 -1.43
N ALA A 105 -13.99 -0.76 -1.53
CA ALA A 105 -14.28 0.10 -0.37
C ALA A 105 -15.19 -0.56 0.66
N PRO A 106 -16.35 -1.18 0.31
CA PRO A 106 -17.17 -1.90 1.28
C PRO A 106 -16.41 -3.05 1.95
N ALA A 107 -15.61 -3.78 1.17
CA ALA A 107 -14.80 -4.88 1.68
C ALA A 107 -13.68 -4.38 2.62
N CYS A 108 -13.01 -3.28 2.30
CA CYS A 108 -12.06 -2.63 3.20
C CYS A 108 -12.71 -2.15 4.50
N LEU A 109 -13.93 -1.59 4.43
CA LEU A 109 -14.68 -1.19 5.63
C LEU A 109 -15.06 -2.39 6.50
N ALA A 110 -15.41 -3.52 5.90
CA ALA A 110 -15.67 -4.77 6.63
C ALA A 110 -14.40 -5.29 7.33
N VAL A 111 -13.25 -5.26 6.64
CA VAL A 111 -11.92 -5.60 7.20
C VAL A 111 -11.56 -4.66 8.34
N TYR A 112 -11.72 -3.35 8.14
CA TYR A 112 -11.49 -2.32 9.14
C TYR A 112 -12.34 -2.53 10.40
N ALA A 113 -13.66 -2.69 10.23
CA ALA A 113 -14.56 -2.92 11.34
C ALA A 113 -14.22 -4.21 12.12
N ASN A 114 -13.82 -5.27 11.41
CA ASN A 114 -13.39 -6.51 12.04
C ASN A 114 -12.08 -6.34 12.81
N GLN A 115 -11.12 -5.59 12.27
CA GLN A 115 -9.84 -5.31 12.94
C GLN A 115 -10.02 -4.46 14.21
N LEU A 116 -10.94 -3.50 14.22
CA LEU A 116 -11.24 -2.68 15.39
C LEU A 116 -11.80 -3.46 16.58
N ARG A 117 -12.29 -4.68 16.37
CA ARG A 117 -12.74 -5.56 17.47
C ARG A 117 -11.58 -6.02 18.35
N GLY A 118 -10.34 -5.95 17.86
CA GLY A 118 -9.14 -6.23 18.64
C GLY A 118 -7.92 -6.53 17.78
N PHE A 119 -6.78 -6.51 18.45
CA PHE A 119 -5.47 -6.81 17.87
C PHE A 119 -4.90 -8.01 18.62
N GLN A 120 -4.48 -9.04 17.89
CA GLN A 120 -3.99 -10.28 18.50
C GLN A 120 -2.47 -10.36 18.38
N GLY A 121 -1.83 -10.91 19.42
CA GLY A 121 -0.39 -11.12 19.48
C GLY A 121 0.39 -9.86 19.86
N GLU A 122 1.70 -9.89 19.59
CA GLU A 122 2.59 -8.76 19.83
C GLU A 122 2.36 -7.63 18.84
N PRO A 123 2.56 -6.37 19.26
CA PRO A 123 2.43 -5.21 18.39
C PRO A 123 3.27 -5.37 17.13
N ASN A 124 2.66 -5.11 15.96
CA ASN A 124 3.37 -5.16 14.68
C ASN A 124 2.76 -4.15 13.69
N PHE A 125 3.56 -3.75 12.70
CA PHE A 125 3.11 -2.75 11.72
C PHE A 125 2.02 -3.28 10.78
N ALA A 126 1.92 -4.60 10.58
CA ALA A 126 0.90 -5.20 9.71
C ALA A 126 -0.53 -5.01 10.24
N TRP A 127 -0.71 -4.79 11.55
CA TRP A 127 -2.01 -4.43 12.11
C TRP A 127 -2.62 -3.18 11.46
N GLY A 128 -1.77 -2.23 11.06
CA GLY A 128 -2.21 -1.01 10.41
C GLY A 128 -2.79 -1.20 9.02
N LEU A 129 -2.44 -2.28 8.31
CA LEU A 129 -2.92 -2.52 6.94
C LEU A 129 -4.44 -2.52 6.84
N ALA A 130 -5.11 -3.14 7.81
CA ALA A 130 -6.57 -3.16 7.87
C ALA A 130 -7.18 -1.76 8.09
N LEU A 131 -6.46 -0.87 8.78
CA LEU A 131 -6.89 0.50 9.08
C LEU A 131 -6.57 1.48 7.95
N VAL A 132 -5.66 1.12 7.05
CA VAL A 132 -5.31 1.90 5.84
C VAL A 132 -6.33 1.71 4.72
N GLY A 133 -7.11 0.62 4.72
CA GLY A 133 -8.11 0.35 3.67
C GLY A 133 -9.06 1.52 3.40
N PRO A 134 -9.69 2.13 4.41
CA PRO A 134 -10.58 3.27 4.19
C PRO A 134 -9.91 4.50 3.57
N ILE A 135 -8.62 4.77 3.82
CA ILE A 135 -7.96 5.93 3.19
C ILE A 135 -7.72 5.71 1.70
N MET A 136 -7.49 4.47 1.27
CA MET A 136 -7.50 4.15 -0.16
C MET A 136 -8.88 4.37 -0.78
N ALA A 137 -9.95 4.02 -0.07
CA ALA A 137 -11.31 4.32 -0.49
C ALA A 137 -11.55 5.84 -0.56
N ALA A 138 -10.99 6.63 0.36
CA ALA A 138 -11.04 8.09 0.31
C ALA A 138 -10.36 8.66 -0.94
N ASN A 139 -9.18 8.17 -1.29
CA ASN A 139 -8.48 8.57 -2.52
C ASN A 139 -9.26 8.19 -3.77
N THR A 140 -9.78 6.96 -3.82
CA THR A 140 -10.56 6.48 -4.96
C THR A 140 -11.85 7.29 -5.13
N ALA A 141 -12.53 7.60 -4.03
CA ALA A 141 -13.74 8.43 -4.02
C ALA A 141 -13.41 9.89 -4.41
N GLY A 142 -12.34 10.48 -3.85
CA GLY A 142 -11.88 11.84 -4.20
C GLY A 142 -11.55 11.95 -5.69
N THR A 143 -10.81 11.00 -6.25
CA THR A 143 -10.52 10.95 -7.69
C THR A 143 -11.82 10.84 -8.50
N THR A 144 -12.78 10.02 -8.06
CA THR A 144 -14.07 9.87 -8.74
C THR A 144 -14.86 11.18 -8.74
N HIS A 145 -14.90 11.86 -7.57
CA HIS A 145 -15.53 13.18 -7.44
C HIS A 145 -14.86 14.21 -8.35
N ALA A 146 -13.54 14.33 -8.32
CA ALA A 146 -12.77 15.26 -9.15
C ALA A 146 -12.99 15.05 -10.67
N LYS A 147 -13.27 13.82 -11.10
CA LYS A 147 -13.60 13.47 -12.48
C LYS A 147 -15.10 13.57 -12.80
N GLY A 148 -15.90 14.19 -11.93
CA GLY A 148 -17.34 14.45 -12.18
C GLY A 148 -18.29 13.34 -11.76
N GLY A 149 -17.86 12.40 -10.92
CA GLY A 149 -18.70 11.29 -10.41
C GLY A 149 -19.82 11.69 -9.43
N GLY A 150 -19.84 12.98 -9.01
CA GLY A 150 -20.86 13.54 -8.12
C GLY A 150 -20.45 13.64 -6.66
N ASP A 151 -21.19 14.46 -5.91
CA ASP A 151 -20.87 14.86 -4.51
C ASP A 151 -20.95 13.71 -3.50
N ILE A 152 -21.69 12.66 -3.80
CA ILE A 152 -21.75 11.48 -2.94
C ILE A 152 -20.35 10.88 -2.71
N TYR A 153 -19.48 10.91 -3.73
CA TYR A 153 -18.12 10.39 -3.57
C TYR A 153 -17.26 11.29 -2.71
N TRP A 154 -17.48 12.62 -2.72
CA TRP A 154 -16.84 13.51 -1.77
C TRP A 154 -17.22 13.17 -0.33
N ILE A 155 -18.52 12.99 -0.03
CA ILE A 155 -19.02 12.62 1.30
C ILE A 155 -18.42 11.29 1.76
N LEU A 156 -18.48 10.26 0.90
CA LEU A 156 -17.92 8.94 1.20
C LEU A 156 -16.40 9.01 1.42
N GLY A 157 -15.71 9.81 0.60
CA GLY A 157 -14.28 10.04 0.72
C GLY A 157 -13.91 10.66 2.07
N VAL A 158 -14.59 11.72 2.48
CA VAL A 158 -14.37 12.38 3.78
C VAL A 158 -14.63 11.42 4.95
N CYS A 159 -15.74 10.68 4.92
CA CYS A 159 -16.03 9.67 5.95
C CYS A 159 -14.93 8.61 6.05
N CYS A 160 -14.47 8.09 4.93
CA CYS A 160 -13.39 7.09 4.88
C CYS A 160 -12.05 7.67 5.35
N LEU A 161 -11.73 8.92 4.99
CA LEU A 161 -10.52 9.61 5.44
C LEU A 161 -10.52 9.75 6.97
N VAL A 162 -11.59 10.29 7.55
CA VAL A 162 -11.71 10.49 8.99
C VAL A 162 -11.62 9.15 9.75
N ALA A 163 -12.30 8.11 9.26
CA ALA A 163 -12.24 6.78 9.86
C ALA A 163 -10.81 6.22 9.87
N SER A 164 -10.10 6.33 8.75
CA SER A 164 -8.72 5.83 8.66
C SER A 164 -7.76 6.62 9.53
N ILE A 165 -7.77 7.95 9.44
CA ILE A 165 -6.88 8.83 10.23
C ILE A 165 -7.08 8.58 11.72
N GLY A 166 -8.35 8.54 12.17
CA GLY A 166 -8.70 8.38 13.59
C GLY A 166 -8.23 7.05 14.19
N ALA A 167 -8.05 6.02 13.39
CA ALA A 167 -7.60 4.71 13.86
C ALA A 167 -6.13 4.41 13.54
N ALA A 168 -5.67 4.70 12.31
CA ALA A 168 -4.35 4.30 11.85
C ALA A 168 -3.22 5.08 12.53
N TYR A 169 -3.33 6.41 12.66
CA TYR A 169 -2.26 7.21 13.29
C TYR A 169 -2.05 6.87 14.76
N PRO A 170 -3.08 6.76 15.63
CA PRO A 170 -2.90 6.32 17.01
C PRO A 170 -2.31 4.92 17.11
N LEU A 171 -2.75 3.99 16.23
CA LEU A 171 -2.18 2.65 16.19
C LEU A 171 -0.68 2.69 15.85
N PHE A 172 -0.30 3.38 14.77
CA PHE A 172 1.11 3.44 14.37
C PHE A 172 1.97 4.14 15.41
N ALA A 173 1.48 5.21 16.05
CA ALA A 173 2.18 5.83 17.17
C ALA A 173 2.46 4.81 18.30
N ARG A 174 1.46 4.00 18.66
CA ARG A 174 1.63 2.92 19.63
C ARG A 174 2.64 1.87 19.18
N VAL A 175 2.60 1.46 17.90
CA VAL A 175 3.53 0.47 17.34
C VAL A 175 4.96 1.02 17.30
N TYR A 176 5.16 2.30 16.95
CA TYR A 176 6.49 2.94 17.01
C TYR A 176 7.03 3.00 18.45
N VAL A 177 6.19 3.34 19.44
CA VAL A 177 6.60 3.27 20.86
C VAL A 177 6.98 1.84 21.27
N ALA A 178 6.24 0.85 20.80
CA ALA A 178 6.58 -0.55 21.04
C ALA A 178 7.89 -0.96 20.34
N ALA A 179 8.12 -0.50 19.11
CA ALA A 179 9.36 -0.74 18.37
C ALA A 179 10.56 -0.09 19.06
N TRP A 180 10.42 1.15 19.54
CA TRP A 180 11.44 1.81 20.37
C TRP A 180 11.81 1.00 21.62
N ARG A 181 10.81 0.36 22.22
CA ARG A 181 10.98 -0.54 23.36
C ARG A 181 11.42 -1.96 22.98
N ARG A 182 11.79 -2.20 21.72
CA ARG A 182 12.21 -3.49 21.13
C ARG A 182 11.16 -4.62 21.32
N LYS A 183 9.88 -4.27 21.32
CA LYS A 183 8.75 -5.22 21.42
C LYS A 183 8.12 -5.55 20.07
N VAL A 184 8.66 -5.05 18.96
CA VAL A 184 8.21 -5.34 17.60
C VAL A 184 9.29 -6.16 16.92
N ASP A 185 8.90 -7.31 16.38
CA ASP A 185 9.82 -8.12 15.57
C ASP A 185 9.95 -7.54 14.15
N LEU A 186 11.09 -6.92 13.88
CA LEU A 186 11.51 -6.41 12.58
C LEU A 186 12.68 -7.23 12.01
N SER A 187 12.83 -8.46 12.43
CA SER A 187 13.89 -9.36 11.94
C SER A 187 13.45 -10.08 10.64
N GLY A 188 14.42 -10.47 9.85
CA GLY A 188 14.18 -11.26 8.63
C GLY A 188 13.18 -10.61 7.69
N PRO A 189 12.18 -11.37 7.18
CA PRO A 189 11.21 -10.84 6.23
C PRO A 189 10.27 -9.78 6.81
N ASN A 190 10.12 -9.72 8.15
CA ASN A 190 9.27 -8.73 8.81
C ASN A 190 9.85 -7.31 8.74
N ALA A 191 11.14 -7.16 8.44
CA ALA A 191 11.79 -5.86 8.30
C ALA A 191 11.08 -4.94 7.28
N ALA A 192 10.52 -5.52 6.21
CA ALA A 192 9.79 -4.76 5.20
C ALA A 192 8.51 -4.12 5.74
N THR A 193 7.94 -4.63 6.84
CA THR A 193 6.71 -4.07 7.43
C THR A 193 6.92 -2.68 8.03
N ALA A 194 8.17 -2.28 8.31
CA ALA A 194 8.51 -0.93 8.77
C ALA A 194 8.10 0.16 7.77
N TRP A 195 7.91 -0.17 6.49
CA TRP A 195 7.42 0.75 5.46
C TRP A 195 5.92 1.05 5.56
N ILE A 196 5.12 0.15 6.15
CA ILE A 196 3.65 0.23 6.14
C ILE A 196 3.10 1.59 6.61
N PRO A 197 3.60 2.21 7.71
CA PRO A 197 3.06 3.49 8.17
C PRO A 197 3.20 4.63 7.16
N LEU A 198 4.22 4.58 6.28
CA LEU A 198 4.39 5.57 5.21
C LEU A 198 3.25 5.52 4.19
N GLY A 199 2.60 4.37 4.07
CA GLY A 199 1.42 4.20 3.23
C GLY A 199 0.27 5.11 3.63
N VAL A 200 0.00 5.24 4.94
CA VAL A 200 -1.05 6.14 5.41
C VAL A 200 -0.66 7.60 5.26
N VAL A 201 0.61 7.93 5.44
CA VAL A 201 1.10 9.30 5.26
C VAL A 201 0.90 9.77 3.82
N GLY A 202 1.44 9.04 2.84
CA GLY A 202 1.30 9.40 1.43
C GLY A 202 -0.14 9.41 0.94
N GLN A 203 -0.95 8.45 1.37
CA GLN A 203 -2.39 8.41 1.06
C GLN A 203 -3.17 9.57 1.68
N THR A 204 -2.78 10.04 2.88
CA THR A 204 -3.44 11.21 3.51
C THR A 204 -3.14 12.47 2.70
N VAL A 205 -1.90 12.68 2.26
CA VAL A 205 -1.53 13.84 1.43
C VAL A 205 -2.41 13.88 0.18
N SER A 206 -2.45 12.78 -0.58
CA SER A 206 -3.25 12.69 -1.79
C SER A 206 -4.76 12.84 -1.54
N ALA A 207 -5.28 12.25 -0.45
CA ALA A 207 -6.71 12.36 -0.13
C ALA A 207 -7.10 13.79 0.27
N VAL A 208 -6.22 14.52 0.95
CA VAL A 208 -6.47 15.91 1.34
C VAL A 208 -6.50 16.81 0.10
N ASP A 209 -5.59 16.64 -0.85
CA ASP A 209 -5.64 17.35 -2.13
C ASP A 209 -6.97 17.10 -2.87
N LEU A 210 -7.29 15.83 -3.08
CA LEU A 210 -8.47 15.40 -3.84
C LEU A 210 -9.82 15.83 -3.22
N LEU A 211 -9.88 15.94 -1.90
CA LEU A 211 -11.13 16.22 -1.17
C LEU A 211 -11.25 17.69 -0.72
N PHE A 212 -10.15 18.36 -0.45
CA PHE A 212 -10.16 19.71 0.14
C PHE A 212 -9.33 20.72 -0.67
N GLY A 213 -8.61 20.26 -1.70
CA GLY A 213 -7.83 21.10 -2.60
C GLY A 213 -6.45 21.49 -2.08
N LYS A 214 -5.74 22.22 -2.93
CA LYS A 214 -4.30 22.52 -2.78
C LYS A 214 -3.92 23.28 -1.53
N ASP A 215 -4.77 24.17 -1.04
CA ASP A 215 -4.50 24.97 0.18
C ASP A 215 -4.45 24.08 1.43
N ALA A 216 -5.36 23.10 1.53
CA ALA A 216 -5.38 22.14 2.62
C ALA A 216 -4.20 21.16 2.50
N GLU A 217 -3.87 20.73 1.29
CA GLU A 217 -2.71 19.87 1.01
C GLU A 217 -1.41 20.58 1.41
N LEU A 218 -1.25 21.86 1.10
CA LEU A 218 -0.05 22.63 1.44
C LEU A 218 0.27 22.53 2.93
N ILE A 219 -0.72 22.69 3.78
CA ILE A 219 -0.52 22.66 5.25
C ILE A 219 -0.34 21.22 5.73
N VAL A 220 -1.31 20.34 5.43
CA VAL A 220 -1.34 18.96 5.95
C VAL A 220 -0.24 18.13 5.32
N GLY A 221 -0.04 18.24 4.00
CA GLY A 221 0.98 17.52 3.26
C GLY A 221 2.39 17.88 3.72
N THR A 222 2.67 19.17 3.95
CA THR A 222 3.98 19.61 4.46
C THR A 222 4.29 18.99 5.82
N VAL A 223 3.34 19.08 6.77
CA VAL A 223 3.52 18.49 8.11
C VAL A 223 3.75 16.99 8.01
N LEU A 224 2.96 16.30 7.19
CA LEU A 224 3.05 14.87 7.03
C LEU A 224 4.35 14.42 6.35
N LEU A 225 4.84 15.15 5.34
CA LEU A 225 6.12 14.81 4.70
C LEU A 225 7.30 15.06 5.64
N ILE A 226 7.27 16.09 6.47
CA ILE A 226 8.28 16.29 7.52
C ILE A 226 8.29 15.09 8.50
N ILE A 227 7.11 14.61 8.91
CA ILE A 227 6.96 13.42 9.76
C ILE A 227 7.44 12.16 9.03
N ALA A 228 7.26 12.08 7.72
CA ALA A 228 7.70 10.93 6.91
C ALA A 228 9.23 10.77 6.90
N ILE A 229 10.01 11.84 7.01
CA ILE A 229 11.49 11.78 6.97
C ILE A 229 12.07 10.78 7.99
N PRO A 230 11.83 10.92 9.31
CA PRO A 230 12.31 9.94 10.28
C PRO A 230 11.69 8.55 10.10
N MET A 231 10.45 8.46 9.57
CA MET A 231 9.81 7.17 9.29
C MET A 231 10.49 6.45 8.12
N ILE A 232 10.88 7.17 7.07
CA ILE A 232 11.66 6.63 5.94
C ILE A 232 13.02 6.14 6.45
N ALA A 233 13.73 6.96 7.23
CA ALA A 233 15.02 6.57 7.81
C ALA A 233 14.90 5.30 8.67
N PHE A 234 13.86 5.19 9.49
CA PHE A 234 13.58 4.00 10.29
C PHE A 234 13.29 2.78 9.41
N ALA A 235 12.48 2.91 8.37
CA ALA A 235 12.15 1.82 7.48
C ALA A 235 13.38 1.34 6.70
N MET A 236 14.20 2.27 6.18
CA MET A 236 15.46 1.96 5.49
C MET A 236 16.45 1.24 6.42
N TRP A 237 16.58 1.71 7.66
CA TRP A 237 17.47 1.13 8.67
C TRP A 237 17.17 -0.34 8.96
N HIS A 238 15.91 -0.73 8.96
CA HIS A 238 15.51 -2.12 9.19
C HIS A 238 15.49 -2.96 7.91
N PHE A 239 15.02 -2.40 6.80
CA PHE A 239 14.79 -3.15 5.57
C PHE A 239 16.07 -3.46 4.79
N TYR A 240 16.94 -2.46 4.55
CA TYR A 240 18.11 -2.70 3.69
C TYR A 240 19.16 -3.66 4.26
N PRO A 241 19.42 -3.73 5.57
CA PRO A 241 20.23 -4.82 6.10
C PRO A 241 19.63 -6.21 5.85
N ALA A 242 18.31 -6.34 5.94
CA ALA A 242 17.64 -7.61 5.62
C ALA A 242 17.80 -7.97 4.13
N VAL A 243 17.75 -6.99 3.24
CA VAL A 243 18.05 -7.16 1.81
C VAL A 243 19.51 -7.58 1.60
N ALA A 244 20.47 -6.88 2.21
CA ALA A 244 21.90 -7.14 2.08
C ALA A 244 22.28 -8.54 2.60
N HIS A 245 21.68 -8.97 3.68
CA HIS A 245 21.88 -10.33 4.23
C HIS A 245 21.06 -11.41 3.51
N TRP A 246 20.36 -11.05 2.42
CA TRP A 246 19.57 -11.95 1.60
C TRP A 246 18.64 -12.85 2.43
N VAL A 247 17.98 -12.24 3.44
CA VAL A 247 17.08 -12.99 4.32
C VAL A 247 15.97 -13.69 3.53
N ARG A 248 15.38 -14.71 4.15
CA ARG A 248 14.38 -15.55 3.52
C ARG A 248 13.22 -14.73 2.95
N TYR A 249 12.79 -15.09 1.73
CA TYR A 249 11.66 -14.43 1.09
C TYR A 249 10.33 -14.81 1.75
N SER A 250 9.44 -13.85 1.83
CA SER A 250 8.03 -14.04 2.17
C SER A 250 7.18 -12.94 1.48
N PRO A 251 5.86 -13.10 1.38
CA PRO A 251 4.98 -12.05 0.86
C PRO A 251 5.07 -10.72 1.62
N ALA A 252 5.58 -10.71 2.85
CA ALA A 252 5.80 -9.49 3.62
C ALA A 252 6.78 -8.51 2.95
N TRP A 253 7.65 -8.96 2.06
CA TRP A 253 8.55 -8.09 1.31
C TRP A 253 7.80 -7.04 0.48
N TRP A 254 6.62 -7.39 -0.02
CA TRP A 254 5.76 -6.47 -0.77
C TRP A 254 5.26 -5.29 0.07
N ALA A 255 5.38 -5.34 1.40
CA ALA A 255 5.05 -4.22 2.27
C ALA A 255 5.93 -2.99 2.04
N SER A 256 7.09 -3.12 1.36
CA SER A 256 7.94 -1.99 0.99
C SER A 256 7.48 -1.26 -0.27
N THR A 257 6.66 -1.87 -1.13
CA THR A 257 6.30 -1.30 -2.43
C THR A 257 5.21 -0.23 -2.35
N PHE A 258 4.04 -0.59 -1.87
CA PHE A 258 2.90 0.33 -1.85
C PHE A 258 3.18 1.62 -1.04
N PRO A 259 3.76 1.57 0.18
CA PRO A 259 4.08 2.78 0.92
C PRO A 259 5.09 3.69 0.22
N THR A 260 6.11 3.13 -0.43
CA THR A 260 7.06 3.92 -1.21
C THR A 260 6.37 4.64 -2.36
N GLY A 261 5.44 3.97 -3.04
CA GLY A 261 4.69 4.58 -4.12
C GLY A 261 3.71 5.65 -3.65
N THR A 262 3.04 5.46 -2.53
CA THR A 262 2.10 6.48 -2.01
C THR A 262 2.81 7.74 -1.54
N ILE A 263 3.99 7.61 -0.90
CA ILE A 263 4.84 8.76 -0.58
C ILE A 263 5.31 9.45 -1.87
N SER A 264 5.61 8.68 -2.92
CA SER A 264 5.97 9.25 -4.23
C SER A 264 4.84 10.08 -4.81
N VAL A 265 3.61 9.57 -4.84
CA VAL A 265 2.43 10.31 -5.31
C VAL A 265 2.21 11.56 -4.46
N GLY A 266 2.17 11.45 -3.14
CA GLY A 266 2.00 12.59 -2.24
C GLY A 266 3.11 13.65 -2.37
N SER A 267 4.36 13.23 -2.61
CA SER A 267 5.47 14.15 -2.85
C SER A 267 5.35 14.87 -4.20
N HIS A 268 4.82 14.21 -5.24
CA HIS A 268 4.53 14.85 -6.53
C HIS A 268 3.51 15.97 -6.38
N HIS A 269 2.37 15.69 -5.76
CA HIS A 269 1.33 16.68 -5.51
C HIS A 269 1.90 17.89 -4.74
N LEU A 270 2.62 17.64 -3.66
CA LEU A 270 3.19 18.70 -2.85
C LEU A 270 4.28 19.51 -3.58
N ALA A 271 5.09 18.86 -4.45
CA ALA A 271 6.09 19.54 -5.25
C ALA A 271 5.46 20.52 -6.24
N GLU A 272 4.31 20.19 -6.82
CA GLU A 272 3.53 21.09 -7.68
C GLU A 272 3.03 22.32 -6.92
N VAL A 273 2.53 22.11 -5.68
CA VAL A 273 1.98 23.20 -4.86
C VAL A 273 3.09 24.13 -4.37
N TRP A 274 4.21 23.59 -3.89
CA TRP A 274 5.34 24.38 -3.38
C TRP A 274 6.16 25.04 -4.48
N ASN A 275 6.14 24.48 -5.71
CA ASN A 275 6.96 24.91 -6.85
C ASN A 275 8.46 25.04 -6.48
N LEU A 276 8.97 24.05 -5.72
CA LEU A 276 10.36 24.00 -5.27
C LEU A 276 11.14 22.95 -6.05
N GLU A 277 12.19 23.37 -6.75
CA GLU A 277 12.99 22.50 -7.62
C GLU A 277 13.56 21.27 -6.89
N TRP A 278 14.11 21.46 -5.70
CA TRP A 278 14.66 20.34 -4.93
C TRP A 278 13.59 19.29 -4.53
N LEU A 279 12.36 19.73 -4.26
CA LEU A 279 11.24 18.83 -3.94
C LEU A 279 10.78 18.07 -5.18
N THR A 280 10.78 18.72 -6.34
CA THR A 280 10.53 18.08 -7.63
C THR A 280 11.58 16.99 -7.93
N ILE A 281 12.85 17.24 -7.64
CA ILE A 281 13.91 16.23 -7.79
C ILE A 281 13.63 15.01 -6.90
N ILE A 282 13.26 15.23 -5.63
CA ILE A 282 12.91 14.13 -4.71
C ILE A 282 11.68 13.37 -5.22
N ALA A 283 10.63 14.09 -5.60
CA ALA A 283 9.39 13.50 -6.13
C ALA A 283 9.64 12.65 -7.38
N THR A 284 10.57 13.07 -8.23
CA THR A 284 10.97 12.32 -9.44
C THR A 284 11.85 11.10 -9.12
N ALA A 285 12.64 11.14 -8.04
CA ALA A 285 13.49 10.01 -7.63
C ALA A 285 12.70 8.88 -6.92
N LEU A 286 11.62 9.21 -6.23
CA LEU A 286 10.84 8.22 -5.46
C LEU A 286 10.16 7.14 -6.34
N PRO A 287 9.65 7.42 -7.56
CA PRO A 287 9.18 6.38 -8.47
C PRO A 287 10.26 5.35 -8.81
N ALA A 288 11.52 5.79 -9.00
CA ALA A 288 12.63 4.87 -9.24
C ALA A 288 12.88 3.95 -8.03
N LEU A 289 12.74 4.47 -6.80
CA LEU A 289 12.83 3.67 -5.59
C LEU A 289 11.68 2.64 -5.50
N LEU A 290 10.45 3.00 -5.88
CA LEU A 290 9.35 2.05 -5.96
C LEU A 290 9.65 0.95 -6.97
N VAL A 291 10.09 1.30 -8.18
CA VAL A 291 10.43 0.32 -9.22
C VAL A 291 11.55 -0.60 -8.72
N PHE A 292 12.56 -0.08 -8.03
CA PHE A 292 13.61 -0.89 -7.39
C PHE A 292 13.03 -1.88 -6.36
N HIS A 293 12.17 -1.44 -5.44
CA HIS A 293 11.53 -2.33 -4.48
C HIS A 293 10.65 -3.39 -5.16
N TRP A 294 9.92 -3.00 -6.21
CA TRP A 294 9.10 -3.92 -6.98
C TRP A 294 9.94 -4.99 -7.68
N LEU A 295 10.99 -4.59 -8.39
CA LEU A 295 11.93 -5.51 -9.04
C LEU A 295 12.61 -6.44 -8.03
N LEU A 296 12.99 -5.91 -6.87
CA LEU A 296 13.57 -6.69 -5.78
C LEU A 296 12.58 -7.77 -5.30
N CYS A 297 11.31 -7.43 -5.09
CA CYS A 297 10.28 -8.39 -4.69
C CYS A 297 10.06 -9.46 -5.76
N VAL A 298 9.98 -9.07 -7.04
CA VAL A 298 9.85 -10.01 -8.18
C VAL A 298 11.06 -10.94 -8.27
N ALA A 299 12.28 -10.39 -8.23
CA ALA A 299 13.50 -11.16 -8.31
C ALA A 299 13.61 -12.17 -7.16
N ARG A 300 13.30 -11.74 -5.92
CA ARG A 300 13.33 -12.63 -4.75
C ARG A 300 12.25 -13.72 -4.80
N CYS A 301 11.06 -13.40 -5.29
CA CYS A 301 10.00 -14.38 -5.51
C CYS A 301 10.44 -15.44 -6.53
N THR A 302 10.96 -14.99 -7.68
CA THR A 302 11.45 -15.87 -8.74
C THR A 302 12.60 -16.76 -8.26
N PHE A 303 13.57 -16.15 -7.57
CA PHE A 303 14.70 -16.89 -7.01
C PHE A 303 14.24 -17.99 -6.03
N TRP A 304 13.27 -17.67 -5.17
CA TRP A 304 12.71 -18.65 -4.24
C TRP A 304 12.02 -19.80 -4.98
N VAL A 305 11.18 -19.49 -5.99
CA VAL A 305 10.48 -20.52 -6.77
C VAL A 305 11.45 -21.47 -7.46
N VAL A 306 12.58 -20.96 -7.96
CA VAL A 306 13.54 -21.74 -8.75
C VAL A 306 14.52 -22.53 -7.87
N ARG A 307 14.93 -22.01 -6.73
CA ARG A 307 16.06 -22.56 -5.94
C ARG A 307 15.76 -22.99 -4.52
N GLU A 308 14.72 -22.44 -3.90
CA GLU A 308 14.43 -22.68 -2.49
C GLU A 308 13.13 -23.49 -2.27
N ARG A 309 12.40 -23.82 -3.31
CA ARG A 309 11.14 -24.58 -3.28
C ARG A 309 11.31 -26.09 -2.99
#